data_4dffe1a242a3bbee47d3ded61eb86819
#
_entry.id   4dffe1a242a3bbee47d3ded61eb86819
#
_cell.length_a   1.000
_cell.length_b   1.000
_cell.length_c   1.000
_cell.angle_alpha   90.00
_cell.angle_beta   90.00
_cell.angle_gamma   90.00
#
_symmetry.space_group_name_H-M   'P 1'
#
loop_
_entity.id
_entity.type
_entity.pdbx_description
1 polymer ?
#
loop_
_entity_poly.entity_id
_entity_poly.type
_entity_poly.pdbx_seq_one_letter_code
_entity_poly.pdbx_strand_id
1 'polypeptide(L)'
;VHNSPLSEAAVVGFEYGYNVENKNSMNIWEAQYGDFSNMAQMIFDNFMSSARAKWGERSGLTLFLPHAFEGQGPEHSSARLERFLQLAAENNSTVVNLSSSSNYFHLLRAQAKSLNTEAMRPLIVMSPKSLLRNKTVAKPISEFTTGSFKPIIVEDAQKAKVTKVILASGKMFIDLKEYLTKNPNES
;
A
#
# COMPACT_ATOMS: atom_id res chain seq x y z
N VAL A 1 6.96 -9.11 22.74
CA VAL A 1 7.98 -9.08 21.69
C VAL A 1 8.62 -10.45 21.61
N HIS A 2 8.70 -11.00 20.40
CA HIS A 2 9.30 -12.30 20.14
C HIS A 2 10.50 -12.12 19.21
N ASN A 3 11.61 -12.81 19.50
CA ASN A 3 12.73 -12.89 18.60
C ASN A 3 12.44 -13.93 17.50
N SER A 4 12.85 -13.60 16.28
CA SER A 4 12.73 -14.49 15.13
C SER A 4 14.02 -14.46 14.30
N PRO A 5 14.26 -15.41 13.39
CA PRO A 5 15.35 -15.31 12.44
C PRO A 5 15.25 -13.99 11.64
N LEU A 6 16.38 -13.33 11.44
CA LEU A 6 16.44 -12.13 10.60
C LEU A 6 16.40 -12.55 9.13
N SER A 7 15.19 -12.81 8.65
CA SER A 7 14.93 -13.26 7.28
C SER A 7 13.52 -12.87 6.88
N GLU A 8 13.37 -12.13 5.80
CA GLU A 8 12.07 -11.75 5.25
C GLU A 8 11.26 -12.97 4.84
N ALA A 9 11.89 -13.99 4.28
CA ALA A 9 11.20 -15.23 3.92
C ALA A 9 10.58 -15.92 5.14
N ALA A 10 11.32 -15.98 6.25
CA ALA A 10 10.84 -16.60 7.48
C ALA A 10 9.69 -15.81 8.10
N VAL A 11 9.82 -14.49 8.20
CA VAL A 11 8.80 -13.64 8.83
C VAL A 11 7.54 -13.58 7.97
N VAL A 12 7.66 -13.34 6.67
CA VAL A 12 6.51 -13.28 5.76
C VAL A 12 5.80 -14.63 5.68
N GLY A 13 6.57 -15.73 5.64
CA GLY A 13 6.01 -17.09 5.66
C GLY A 13 5.25 -17.36 6.95
N PHE A 14 5.78 -16.96 8.09
CA PHE A 14 5.09 -17.05 9.38
C PHE A 14 3.79 -16.25 9.40
N GLU A 15 3.84 -14.98 9.02
CA GLU A 15 2.66 -14.10 9.02
C GLU A 15 1.58 -14.57 8.03
N TYR A 16 2.01 -15.11 6.89
CA TYR A 16 1.09 -15.71 5.94
C TYR A 16 0.37 -16.93 6.54
N GLY A 17 1.12 -17.90 7.09
CA GLY A 17 0.54 -19.10 7.70
C GLY A 17 -0.36 -18.75 8.89
N TYR A 18 0.06 -17.82 9.75
CA TYR A 18 -0.76 -17.37 10.86
C TYR A 18 -2.08 -16.74 10.39
N ASN A 19 -2.05 -15.93 9.33
CA ASN A 19 -3.26 -15.30 8.80
C ASN A 19 -4.21 -16.31 8.11
N VAL A 20 -3.69 -17.34 7.46
CA VAL A 20 -4.50 -18.42 6.88
C VAL A 20 -5.27 -19.17 7.95
N GLU A 21 -4.62 -19.49 9.06
CA GLU A 21 -5.25 -20.17 10.21
C GLU A 21 -6.18 -19.25 11.00
N ASN A 22 -5.84 -17.97 11.13
CA ASN A 22 -6.63 -16.99 11.87
C ASN A 22 -7.16 -15.88 10.95
N LYS A 23 -8.19 -16.18 10.20
CA LYS A 23 -8.81 -15.26 9.22
C LYS A 23 -9.47 -14.02 9.83
N ASN A 24 -9.67 -13.99 11.14
CA ASN A 24 -10.24 -12.83 11.85
C ASN A 24 -9.19 -11.83 12.32
N SER A 25 -7.91 -12.15 12.18
CA SER A 25 -6.81 -11.25 12.54
C SER A 25 -6.33 -10.45 11.34
N MET A 26 -6.03 -9.19 11.58
CA MET A 26 -5.35 -8.33 10.63
C MET A 26 -3.83 -8.43 10.86
N ASN A 27 -3.18 -9.27 10.07
CA ASN A 27 -1.73 -9.45 10.12
C ASN A 27 -1.06 -8.42 9.22
N ILE A 28 -0.07 -7.73 9.75
CA ILE A 28 0.69 -6.71 9.04
C ILE A 28 2.17 -7.02 9.16
N TRP A 29 2.84 -7.15 8.04
CA TRP A 29 4.28 -7.15 7.98
C TRP A 29 4.76 -5.80 7.43
N GLU A 30 5.56 -5.10 8.20
CA GLU A 30 6.24 -3.89 7.76
C GLU A 30 7.71 -4.20 7.48
N ALA A 31 8.12 -4.06 6.22
CA ALA A 31 9.51 -4.22 5.83
C ALA A 31 10.37 -3.07 6.37
N GLN A 32 11.65 -3.30 6.65
CA GLN A 32 12.59 -2.23 6.94
C GLN A 32 12.69 -1.25 5.75
N TYR A 33 12.83 -1.81 4.55
CA TYR A 33 12.58 -1.20 3.25
C TYR A 33 11.86 -2.20 2.37
N GLY A 34 10.90 -1.74 1.58
CA GLY A 34 10.13 -2.62 0.71
C GLY A 34 10.95 -3.36 -0.33
N ASP A 35 12.12 -2.83 -0.69
CA ASP A 35 13.06 -3.49 -1.60
C ASP A 35 13.53 -4.85 -1.08
N PHE A 36 13.61 -5.05 0.24
CA PHE A 36 13.99 -6.34 0.84
C PHE A 36 12.89 -7.41 0.72
N SER A 37 11.70 -7.04 0.26
CA SER A 37 10.63 -8.00 -0.02
C SER A 37 11.06 -9.08 -1.02
N ASN A 38 12.05 -8.82 -1.87
CA ASN A 38 12.59 -9.80 -2.80
C ASN A 38 13.15 -11.05 -2.11
N MET A 39 13.58 -10.95 -0.84
CA MET A 39 14.03 -12.09 -0.06
C MET A 39 12.90 -13.05 0.32
N ALA A 40 11.65 -12.60 0.24
CA ALA A 40 10.45 -13.41 0.46
C ALA A 40 9.69 -13.70 -0.85
N GLN A 41 10.31 -13.52 -2.02
CA GLN A 41 9.63 -13.60 -3.32
C GLN A 41 8.93 -14.96 -3.52
N MET A 42 9.52 -16.06 -3.07
CA MET A 42 8.88 -17.37 -3.20
C MET A 42 7.57 -17.47 -2.40
N ILE A 43 7.45 -16.76 -1.27
CA ILE A 43 6.20 -16.73 -0.48
C ILE A 43 5.15 -15.93 -1.24
N PHE A 44 5.54 -14.82 -1.85
CA PHE A 44 4.62 -14.03 -2.66
C PHE A 44 4.13 -14.80 -3.88
N ASP A 45 5.03 -15.43 -4.63
CA ASP A 45 4.70 -16.14 -5.87
C ASP A 45 3.86 -17.39 -5.62
N ASN A 46 4.31 -18.23 -4.68
CA ASN A 46 3.76 -19.58 -4.53
C ASN A 46 2.58 -19.66 -3.54
N PHE A 47 2.45 -18.71 -2.64
CA PHE A 47 1.42 -18.71 -1.61
C PHE A 47 0.53 -17.49 -1.73
N MET A 48 1.01 -16.29 -1.43
CA MET A 48 0.18 -15.10 -1.33
C MET A 48 -0.60 -14.82 -2.62
N SER A 49 0.04 -14.92 -3.80
CA SER A 49 -0.58 -14.60 -5.09
C SER A 49 -1.42 -15.75 -5.66
N SER A 50 -1.08 -17.00 -5.34
CA SER A 50 -1.59 -18.18 -6.07
C SER A 50 -2.38 -19.18 -5.22
N ALA A 51 -2.28 -19.13 -3.89
CA ALA A 51 -2.93 -20.13 -3.02
C ALA A 51 -4.45 -20.18 -3.18
N ARG A 52 -5.08 -19.04 -3.45
CA ARG A 52 -6.52 -18.99 -3.70
C ARG A 52 -6.92 -19.81 -4.94
N ALA A 53 -6.18 -19.68 -6.02
CA ALA A 53 -6.45 -20.42 -7.25
C ALA A 53 -6.10 -21.90 -7.11
N LYS A 54 -5.00 -22.23 -6.41
CA LYS A 54 -4.53 -23.60 -6.24
C LYS A 54 -5.35 -24.41 -5.23
N TRP A 55 -5.72 -23.77 -4.11
CA TRP A 55 -6.24 -24.48 -2.93
C TRP A 55 -7.51 -23.87 -2.34
N GLY A 56 -8.04 -22.78 -2.92
CA GLY A 56 -9.16 -22.04 -2.35
C GLY A 56 -8.79 -21.28 -1.07
N GLU A 57 -7.50 -21.18 -0.76
CA GLU A 57 -6.99 -20.58 0.46
C GLU A 57 -6.98 -19.05 0.35
N ARG A 58 -7.49 -18.38 1.36
CA ARG A 58 -7.58 -16.92 1.40
C ARG A 58 -6.69 -16.35 2.50
N SER A 59 -5.99 -15.29 2.17
CA SER A 59 -5.20 -14.51 3.12
C SER A 59 -5.54 -13.02 3.02
N GLY A 60 -5.59 -12.34 4.14
CA GLY A 60 -5.67 -10.88 4.26
C GLY A 60 -4.35 -10.27 4.70
N LEU A 61 -3.23 -10.97 4.55
CA LEU A 61 -1.92 -10.46 4.91
C LEU A 61 -1.67 -9.09 4.27
N THR A 62 -1.31 -8.13 5.10
CA THR A 62 -1.03 -6.76 4.67
C THR A 62 0.47 -6.51 4.73
N LEU A 63 1.03 -6.03 3.62
CA LEU A 63 2.43 -5.66 3.51
C LEU A 63 2.55 -4.13 3.52
N PHE A 64 3.33 -3.58 4.45
CA PHE A 64 3.78 -2.20 4.39
C PHE A 64 5.19 -2.18 3.83
N LEU A 65 5.36 -1.52 2.68
CA LEU A 65 6.60 -1.48 1.94
C LEU A 65 7.17 -0.06 1.90
N PRO A 66 7.92 0.35 2.95
CA PRO A 66 8.56 1.64 2.98
C PRO A 66 9.56 1.79 1.84
N HIS A 67 9.54 2.93 1.18
CA HIS A 67 10.49 3.25 0.11
C HIS A 67 10.85 4.73 0.13
N ALA A 68 11.91 5.07 -0.56
CA ALA A 68 12.34 6.45 -0.68
C ALA A 68 13.18 6.62 -1.94
N PHE A 69 12.58 7.08 -3.02
CA PHE A 69 13.33 7.65 -4.16
C PHE A 69 13.98 8.98 -3.77
N GLU A 70 14.76 8.96 -2.69
CA GLU A 70 15.30 10.14 -2.01
C GLU A 70 16.81 10.03 -1.80
N GLY A 71 17.48 9.18 -2.58
CA GLY A 71 18.94 9.07 -2.59
C GLY A 71 19.54 8.16 -1.51
N GLN A 72 18.77 7.22 -0.95
CA GLN A 72 19.28 6.32 0.12
C GLN A 72 19.96 5.04 -0.40
N GLY A 73 19.97 4.82 -1.70
CA GLY A 73 20.64 3.68 -2.31
C GLY A 73 19.72 2.79 -3.17
N PRO A 74 20.32 1.84 -3.92
CA PRO A 74 19.58 1.02 -4.89
C PRO A 74 18.51 0.13 -4.26
N GLU A 75 18.81 -0.50 -3.11
CA GLU A 75 17.92 -1.44 -2.43
C GLU A 75 17.03 -0.76 -1.37
N HIS A 76 16.85 0.57 -1.47
CA HIS A 76 16.10 1.39 -0.52
C HIS A 76 15.10 2.32 -1.20
N SER A 77 14.85 2.15 -2.51
CA SER A 77 14.24 3.19 -3.32
C SER A 77 12.84 2.86 -3.81
N SER A 78 12.63 1.71 -4.46
CA SER A 78 11.42 1.45 -5.25
C SER A 78 10.36 0.61 -4.54
N ALA A 79 10.73 -0.15 -3.51
CA ALA A 79 9.92 -1.23 -2.94
C ALA A 79 9.45 -2.27 -3.98
N ARG A 80 10.04 -2.26 -5.16
CA ARG A 80 9.78 -3.20 -6.27
C ARG A 80 8.29 -3.29 -6.63
N LEU A 81 7.62 -2.14 -6.68
CA LEU A 81 6.19 -2.01 -7.00
C LEU A 81 5.80 -2.81 -8.24
N GLU A 82 6.63 -2.76 -9.29
CA GLU A 82 6.43 -3.44 -10.56
C GLU A 82 6.25 -4.96 -10.43
N ARG A 83 6.89 -5.58 -9.45
CA ARG A 83 6.76 -7.03 -9.21
C ARG A 83 5.38 -7.39 -8.68
N PHE A 84 4.85 -6.60 -7.75
CA PHE A 84 3.51 -6.82 -7.21
C PHE A 84 2.43 -6.55 -8.26
N LEU A 85 2.61 -5.52 -9.09
CA LEU A 85 1.70 -5.25 -10.21
C LEU A 85 1.73 -6.37 -11.25
N GLN A 86 2.90 -6.95 -11.53
CA GLN A 86 3.05 -8.08 -12.44
C GLN A 86 2.37 -9.37 -11.92
N LEU A 87 2.38 -9.57 -10.59
CA LEU A 87 1.70 -10.71 -9.95
C LEU A 87 0.18 -10.52 -9.86
N ALA A 88 -0.32 -9.31 -10.04
CA ALA A 88 -1.75 -9.02 -9.91
C ALA A 88 -2.53 -9.60 -11.10
N ALA A 89 -3.38 -10.58 -10.83
CA ALA A 89 -4.23 -11.25 -11.80
C ALA A 89 -5.51 -11.75 -11.13
N GLU A 90 -6.64 -11.75 -11.83
CA GLU A 90 -7.90 -12.33 -11.36
C GLU A 90 -8.34 -11.83 -9.97
N ASN A 91 -8.04 -10.59 -9.65
CA ASN A 91 -8.34 -10.00 -8.33
C ASN A 91 -7.74 -10.80 -7.17
N ASN A 92 -6.50 -11.28 -7.32
CA ASN A 92 -5.80 -12.07 -6.31
C ASN A 92 -5.17 -11.22 -5.19
N SER A 93 -4.94 -9.93 -5.43
CA SER A 93 -4.36 -9.00 -4.46
C SER A 93 -4.77 -7.56 -4.74
N THR A 94 -4.57 -6.68 -3.75
CA THR A 94 -4.78 -5.23 -3.88
C THR A 94 -3.46 -4.52 -3.69
N VAL A 95 -3.02 -3.75 -4.69
CA VAL A 95 -1.79 -2.96 -4.64
C VAL A 95 -2.16 -1.48 -4.61
N VAL A 96 -1.66 -0.74 -3.63
CA VAL A 96 -2.01 0.68 -3.44
C VAL A 96 -0.80 1.56 -3.19
N ASN A 97 -0.89 2.78 -3.69
CA ASN A 97 0.09 3.83 -3.47
C ASN A 97 -0.65 5.11 -3.07
N LEU A 98 -0.72 5.37 -1.76
CA LEU A 98 -1.59 6.35 -1.16
C LEU A 98 -1.01 7.76 -1.17
N SER A 99 -1.87 8.77 -1.19
CA SER A 99 -1.52 10.19 -1.21
C SER A 99 -2.16 11.02 -0.08
N SER A 100 -2.87 10.37 0.86
CA SER A 100 -3.45 11.06 2.00
C SER A 100 -3.56 10.17 3.23
N SER A 101 -3.41 10.72 4.42
CA SER A 101 -3.50 10.00 5.70
C SER A 101 -4.90 9.48 5.98
N SER A 102 -5.95 10.24 5.65
CA SER A 102 -7.34 9.79 5.83
C SER A 102 -7.67 8.61 4.92
N ASN A 103 -7.22 8.64 3.66
CA ASN A 103 -7.44 7.53 2.74
C ASN A 103 -6.65 6.27 3.16
N TYR A 104 -5.46 6.45 3.75
CA TYR A 104 -4.69 5.36 4.37
C TYR A 104 -5.50 4.68 5.49
N PHE A 105 -6.04 5.47 6.41
CA PHE A 105 -6.89 4.96 7.49
C PHE A 105 -8.11 4.21 6.96
N HIS A 106 -8.81 4.77 5.98
CA HIS A 106 -9.98 4.11 5.40
C HIS A 106 -9.64 2.85 4.60
N LEU A 107 -8.46 2.77 3.99
CA LEU A 107 -7.96 1.54 3.38
C LEU A 107 -7.81 0.43 4.42
N LEU A 108 -7.16 0.72 5.55
CA LEU A 108 -6.98 -0.26 6.63
C LEU A 108 -8.33 -0.70 7.22
N ARG A 109 -9.29 0.23 7.36
CA ARG A 109 -10.66 -0.12 7.75
C ARG A 109 -11.34 -1.04 6.73
N ALA A 110 -11.15 -0.78 5.45
CA ALA A 110 -11.72 -1.63 4.38
C ALA A 110 -11.09 -3.03 4.42
N GLN A 111 -9.77 -3.12 4.59
CA GLN A 111 -9.05 -4.38 4.76
C GLN A 111 -9.57 -5.16 5.97
N ALA A 112 -9.67 -4.51 7.14
CA ALA A 112 -10.20 -5.14 8.34
C ALA A 112 -11.64 -5.67 8.17
N LYS A 113 -12.49 -4.94 7.44
CA LYS A 113 -13.87 -5.37 7.15
C LYS A 113 -13.94 -6.52 6.14
N SER A 114 -12.91 -6.72 5.33
CA SER A 114 -12.86 -7.84 4.37
C SER A 114 -12.43 -9.15 4.99
N LEU A 115 -11.85 -9.12 6.20
CA LEU A 115 -11.36 -10.32 6.90
C LEU A 115 -12.48 -11.36 7.05
N ASN A 116 -12.11 -12.62 6.87
CA ASN A 116 -13.00 -13.77 6.93
C ASN A 116 -14.23 -13.70 5.98
N THR A 117 -14.15 -12.90 4.92
CA THR A 117 -15.19 -12.83 3.86
C THR A 117 -14.65 -13.33 2.52
N GLU A 118 -15.54 -13.51 1.54
CA GLU A 118 -15.14 -13.82 0.17
C GLU A 118 -14.31 -12.70 -0.50
N ALA A 119 -14.38 -11.47 0.00
CA ALA A 119 -13.62 -10.33 -0.49
C ALA A 119 -12.19 -10.27 0.07
N MET A 120 -11.83 -11.13 1.04
CA MET A 120 -10.51 -11.13 1.69
C MET A 120 -9.39 -11.37 0.66
N ARG A 121 -8.45 -10.44 0.57
CA ARG A 121 -7.27 -10.48 -0.33
C ARG A 121 -6.05 -9.91 0.39
N PRO A 122 -4.85 -10.34 0.01
CA PRO A 122 -3.63 -9.66 0.40
C PRO A 122 -3.63 -8.20 -0.03
N LEU A 123 -3.11 -7.34 0.84
CA LEU A 123 -2.99 -5.91 0.61
C LEU A 123 -1.52 -5.50 0.61
N ILE A 124 -1.08 -4.86 -0.46
CA ILE A 124 0.28 -4.34 -0.60
C ILE A 124 0.22 -2.80 -0.61
N VAL A 125 0.87 -2.18 0.37
CA VAL A 125 0.85 -0.72 0.55
C VAL A 125 2.24 -0.15 0.33
N MET A 126 2.39 0.64 -0.72
CA MET A 126 3.58 1.45 -0.96
C MET A 126 3.58 2.63 0.03
N SER A 127 4.64 2.77 0.82
CA SER A 127 4.73 3.74 1.92
C SER A 127 5.97 4.62 1.79
N PRO A 128 5.90 5.76 1.06
CA PRO A 128 7.03 6.69 0.98
C PRO A 128 7.43 7.20 2.37
N LYS A 129 8.69 7.00 2.77
CA LYS A 129 9.16 7.32 4.14
C LYS A 129 9.03 8.81 4.48
N SER A 130 9.29 9.69 3.55
CA SER A 130 9.17 11.14 3.76
C SER A 130 7.75 11.60 4.05
N LEU A 131 6.73 10.84 3.58
CA LEU A 131 5.34 11.20 3.82
C LEU A 131 4.87 10.92 5.25
N LEU A 132 5.53 10.04 6.01
CA LEU A 132 5.15 9.69 7.39
C LEU A 132 5.09 10.90 8.33
N ARG A 133 5.84 11.96 8.05
CA ARG A 133 5.88 13.20 8.84
C ARG A 133 5.56 14.44 8.02
N ASN A 134 5.05 14.27 6.80
CA ASN A 134 4.75 15.37 5.89
C ASN A 134 3.39 15.99 6.24
N LYS A 135 3.38 17.31 6.45
CA LYS A 135 2.16 18.05 6.81
C LYS A 135 1.15 18.15 5.67
N THR A 136 1.60 18.06 4.42
CA THR A 136 0.73 18.15 3.23
C THR A 136 -0.21 16.93 3.14
N VAL A 137 0.21 15.76 3.65
CA VAL A 137 -0.63 14.56 3.67
C VAL A 137 -1.55 14.49 4.89
N ALA A 138 -1.31 15.31 5.91
CA ALA A 138 -2.14 15.36 7.09
C ALA A 138 -3.55 15.87 6.73
N LYS A 139 -4.56 15.29 7.37
CA LYS A 139 -5.96 15.61 7.13
C LYS A 139 -6.68 15.93 8.44
N PRO A 140 -7.73 16.76 8.40
CA PRO A 140 -8.53 17.04 9.59
C PRO A 140 -9.23 15.78 10.10
N ILE A 141 -9.48 15.72 11.41
CA ILE A 141 -10.06 14.53 12.08
C ILE A 141 -11.42 14.15 11.50
N SER A 142 -12.17 15.10 10.99
CA SER A 142 -13.46 14.86 10.33
C SER A 142 -13.35 13.89 9.15
N GLU A 143 -12.24 13.91 8.40
CA GLU A 143 -12.02 12.97 7.29
C GLU A 143 -11.76 11.54 7.76
N PHE A 144 -11.38 11.33 9.02
CA PHE A 144 -11.21 9.99 9.60
C PHE A 144 -12.49 9.44 10.21
N THR A 145 -13.34 10.31 10.75
CA THR A 145 -14.60 9.90 11.39
C THR A 145 -15.72 9.62 10.39
N THR A 146 -15.64 10.21 9.22
CA THR A 146 -16.64 10.06 8.15
C THR A 146 -15.97 9.59 6.84
N GLY A 147 -16.75 9.00 5.94
CA GLY A 147 -16.27 8.60 4.62
C GLY A 147 -15.80 7.14 4.53
N SER A 148 -15.10 6.86 3.44
CA SER A 148 -14.62 5.51 3.08
C SER A 148 -13.36 5.62 2.23
N PHE A 149 -12.71 4.48 1.98
CA PHE A 149 -11.60 4.41 1.03
C PHE A 149 -12.04 4.85 -0.37
N LYS A 150 -11.23 5.73 -0.97
CA LYS A 150 -11.43 6.23 -2.34
C LYS A 150 -10.31 5.71 -3.23
N PRO A 151 -10.60 4.83 -4.20
CA PRO A 151 -9.58 4.34 -5.14
C PRO A 151 -9.05 5.45 -6.06
N ILE A 152 -9.86 6.47 -6.32
CA ILE A 152 -9.48 7.66 -7.08
C ILE A 152 -9.89 8.89 -6.29
N ILE A 153 -8.96 9.83 -6.14
CA ILE A 153 -9.18 11.14 -5.54
C ILE A 153 -9.10 12.18 -6.67
N VAL A 154 -10.12 12.97 -6.81
CA VAL A 154 -10.16 14.07 -7.78
C VAL A 154 -9.99 15.37 -7.01
N GLU A 155 -8.99 16.17 -7.38
CA GLU A 155 -8.85 17.54 -6.86
C GLU A 155 -9.93 18.43 -7.47
N ASP A 156 -10.42 19.37 -6.66
CA ASP A 156 -11.41 20.34 -7.13
C ASP A 156 -10.80 21.27 -8.20
N ALA A 157 -11.37 21.20 -9.39
CA ALA A 157 -11.02 22.07 -10.50
C ALA A 157 -12.29 22.66 -11.11
N GLN A 158 -12.19 23.87 -11.59
CA GLN A 158 -13.27 24.47 -12.41
C GLN A 158 -13.31 23.76 -13.76
N LYS A 159 -14.09 22.70 -13.87
CA LYS A 159 -14.11 21.77 -15.02
C LYS A 159 -14.13 22.45 -16.39
N ALA A 160 -14.80 23.60 -16.51
CA ALA A 160 -14.87 24.38 -17.76
C ALA A 160 -13.53 25.03 -18.17
N LYS A 161 -12.54 25.06 -17.27
CA LYS A 161 -11.21 25.66 -17.52
C LYS A 161 -10.08 24.62 -17.58
N VAL A 162 -10.38 23.35 -17.39
CA VAL A 162 -9.38 22.28 -17.41
C VAL A 162 -8.94 22.02 -18.84
N THR A 163 -7.68 22.26 -19.13
CA THR A 163 -7.04 21.96 -20.42
C THR A 163 -6.11 20.75 -20.38
N LYS A 164 -5.72 20.33 -19.18
CA LYS A 164 -4.83 19.19 -18.95
C LYS A 164 -5.26 18.41 -17.72
N VAL A 165 -5.23 17.09 -17.80
CA VAL A 165 -5.44 16.19 -16.66
C VAL A 165 -4.15 15.44 -16.39
N ILE A 166 -3.69 15.45 -15.13
CA ILE A 166 -2.51 14.72 -14.68
C ILE A 166 -2.99 13.59 -13.77
N LEU A 167 -2.59 12.36 -14.08
CA LEU A 167 -2.81 11.18 -13.24
C LEU A 167 -1.52 10.89 -12.49
N ALA A 168 -1.59 10.87 -11.17
CA ALA A 168 -0.45 10.60 -10.29
C ALA A 168 -0.88 9.78 -9.08
N SER A 169 0.06 9.10 -8.42
CA SER A 169 -0.18 8.35 -7.19
C SER A 169 0.94 8.58 -6.18
N GLY A 170 0.64 8.35 -4.90
CA GLY A 170 1.62 8.40 -3.82
C GLY A 170 2.36 9.72 -3.75
N LYS A 171 3.69 9.63 -3.58
CA LYS A 171 4.57 10.79 -3.41
C LYS A 171 4.53 11.76 -4.58
N MET A 172 4.44 11.28 -5.82
CA MET A 172 4.41 12.15 -7.00
C MET A 172 3.24 13.15 -6.96
N PHE A 173 2.07 12.71 -6.50
CA PHE A 173 0.94 13.62 -6.31
C PHE A 173 1.26 14.72 -5.28
N ILE A 174 1.92 14.37 -4.18
CA ILE A 174 2.27 15.33 -3.12
C ILE A 174 3.31 16.33 -3.62
N ASP A 175 4.35 15.85 -4.32
CA ASP A 175 5.39 16.73 -4.88
C ASP A 175 4.79 17.72 -5.89
N LEU A 176 3.89 17.27 -6.77
CA LEU A 176 3.17 18.16 -7.69
C LEU A 176 2.31 19.18 -6.95
N LYS A 177 1.58 18.75 -5.92
CA LYS A 177 0.75 19.67 -5.12
C LYS A 177 1.58 20.73 -4.40
N GLU A 178 2.70 20.34 -3.82
CA GLU A 178 3.63 21.26 -3.18
C GLU A 178 4.27 22.23 -4.18
N TYR A 179 4.62 21.74 -5.37
CA TYR A 179 5.15 22.56 -6.46
C TYR A 179 4.13 23.64 -6.90
N LEU A 180 2.91 23.23 -7.20
CA LEU A 180 1.84 24.16 -7.63
C LEU A 180 1.49 25.18 -6.52
N THR A 181 1.56 24.79 -5.26
CA THR A 181 1.36 25.72 -4.14
C THR A 181 2.43 26.81 -4.11
N LYS A 182 3.67 26.47 -4.47
CA LYS A 182 4.78 27.43 -4.56
C LYS A 182 4.78 28.26 -5.85
N ASN A 183 4.15 27.74 -6.91
CA ASN A 183 4.11 28.33 -8.26
C ASN A 183 2.66 28.46 -8.76
N PRO A 184 1.83 29.31 -8.14
CA PRO A 184 0.39 29.37 -8.41
C PRO A 184 0.03 29.82 -9.84
N ASN A 185 0.96 30.43 -10.57
CA ASN A 185 0.75 30.85 -11.95
C ASN A 185 0.89 29.71 -12.99
N GLU A 186 1.29 28.52 -12.55
CA GLU A 186 1.45 27.33 -13.38
C GLU A 186 0.32 26.30 -13.19
N SER A 187 -0.68 26.64 -12.36
CA SER A 187 -1.81 25.77 -12.00
C SER A 187 -3.02 25.94 -12.94
#